data_304f96bd40168ddb71bff7a734ac81f2
#
_entry.id   304f96bd40168ddb71bff7a734ac81f2
#
_cell.length_a   1.000
_cell.length_b   1.000
_cell.length_c   1.000
_cell.angle_alpha   90.00
_cell.angle_beta   90.00
_cell.angle_gamma   90.00
#
_symmetry.space_group_name_H-M   'P 1'
#
loop_
_entity.id
_entity.type
_entity.pdbx_description
1 polymer ?
#
loop_
_entity_poly.entity_id
_entity_poly.type
_entity_poly.pdbx_seq_one_letter_code
_entity_poly.pdbx_strand_id
1 'polypeptide(L)'
;MEHGAKVRAQYFAALHPSVCMAYFVAAIGLTLACSHPAAAALSLAGGTAFSILLRGGKETANTYKFVLPMFLLIAIGNPLFSHRGATMLFMLFDQWITLEAICYGLVSACTLSAIIVWFACYQQVMTSDKFLYLFGNVAPNTALLITMTLRFIPKLKKDAADIAAAETMLNGKPQRLTQKLGAVMRRLSVLLTMSMEAAVETADSMRARGYGEARRTTFHLFRFDTRSAAIMAAVLSLAAVCTAGRIYGYGYMEFYPRIYALDTDAGGAAMLAAYAAVMFMGAILEMKEAAVWRSCGLTE
;
A
#
# COMPACT_ATOMS: atom_id res chain seq x y z
N MET A 1 -24.56 -14.22 0.76
CA MET A 1 -23.84 -15.51 0.92
C MET A 1 -22.44 -15.33 0.34
N GLU A 2 -21.47 -14.86 1.16
CA GLU A 2 -20.02 -14.84 0.85
C GLU A 2 -19.26 -14.47 2.13
N HIS A 3 -19.35 -15.33 3.14
CA HIS A 3 -18.55 -15.22 4.38
C HIS A 3 -17.73 -16.49 4.58
N GLY A 4 -17.04 -16.91 3.51
CA GLY A 4 -16.08 -18.00 3.54
C GLY A 4 -14.65 -17.55 3.24
N ALA A 5 -14.30 -16.31 3.57
CA ALA A 5 -12.90 -15.91 3.59
C ALA A 5 -12.27 -16.57 4.81
N LYS A 6 -11.55 -17.69 4.59
CA LYS A 6 -10.68 -18.30 5.60
C LYS A 6 -9.93 -17.18 6.29
N VAL A 7 -10.15 -16.99 7.59
CA VAL A 7 -9.35 -16.14 8.46
C VAL A 7 -7.95 -16.75 8.49
N ARG A 8 -7.13 -16.43 7.51
CA ARG A 8 -5.70 -16.68 7.57
C ARG A 8 -5.19 -15.79 8.68
N ALA A 9 -4.59 -16.37 9.68
CA ALA A 9 -3.92 -15.64 10.74
C ALA A 9 -2.87 -14.73 10.08
N GLN A 10 -3.17 -13.44 9.98
CA GLN A 10 -2.28 -12.45 9.39
C GLN A 10 -1.38 -11.93 10.52
N TYR A 11 -0.34 -12.69 10.82
CA TYR A 11 0.60 -12.33 11.89
C TYR A 11 1.23 -10.95 11.64
N PHE A 12 1.67 -10.71 10.42
CA PHE A 12 2.27 -9.42 10.06
C PHE A 12 1.28 -8.26 10.24
N ALA A 13 0.00 -8.49 9.95
CA ALA A 13 -1.03 -7.50 10.20
C ALA A 13 -1.32 -7.30 11.70
N ALA A 14 -0.99 -8.24 12.57
CA ALA A 14 -1.15 -8.09 14.03
C ALA A 14 0.00 -7.32 14.70
N LEU A 15 1.13 -7.11 14.00
CA LEU A 15 2.28 -6.37 14.51
C LEU A 15 1.94 -4.90 14.78
N HIS A 16 2.77 -4.27 15.61
CA HIS A 16 2.63 -2.86 15.93
C HIS A 16 2.65 -1.98 14.66
N PRO A 17 1.75 -0.98 14.53
CA PRO A 17 1.61 -0.15 13.33
C PRO A 17 2.90 0.51 12.86
N SER A 18 3.77 0.95 13.80
CA SER A 18 5.06 1.56 13.46
C SER A 18 5.99 0.60 12.73
N VAL A 19 6.00 -0.69 13.10
CA VAL A 19 6.84 -1.72 12.46
C VAL A 19 6.36 -1.98 11.04
N CYS A 20 5.04 -2.13 10.86
CA CYS A 20 4.44 -2.31 9.54
C CYS A 20 4.76 -1.11 8.62
N MET A 21 4.59 0.12 9.13
CA MET A 21 4.88 1.33 8.36
C MET A 21 6.35 1.41 7.98
N ALA A 22 7.27 1.20 8.93
CA ALA A 22 8.71 1.23 8.68
C ALA A 22 9.13 0.18 7.64
N TYR A 23 8.57 -1.03 7.71
CA TYR A 23 8.84 -2.09 6.74
C TYR A 23 8.41 -1.72 5.33
N PHE A 24 7.18 -1.25 5.14
CA PHE A 24 6.69 -0.87 3.82
C PHE A 24 7.41 0.36 3.26
N VAL A 25 7.73 1.35 4.10
CA VAL A 25 8.52 2.51 3.69
C VAL A 25 9.93 2.08 3.26
N ALA A 26 10.57 1.17 4.00
CA ALA A 26 11.86 0.61 3.62
C ALA A 26 11.77 -0.19 2.32
N ALA A 27 10.79 -1.10 2.17
CA ALA A 27 10.63 -1.93 1.00
C ALA A 27 10.37 -1.10 -0.28
N ILE A 28 9.42 -0.17 -0.22
CA ILE A 28 9.08 0.70 -1.36
C ILE A 28 10.22 1.70 -1.64
N GLY A 29 10.77 2.32 -0.60
CA GLY A 29 11.86 3.29 -0.72
C GLY A 29 13.13 2.68 -1.32
N LEU A 30 13.52 1.49 -0.87
CA LEU A 30 14.67 0.76 -1.41
C LEU A 30 14.41 0.29 -2.86
N THR A 31 13.18 -0.12 -3.19
CA THR A 31 12.81 -0.49 -4.56
C THR A 31 12.93 0.71 -5.51
N LEU A 32 12.55 1.90 -5.07
CA LEU A 32 12.72 3.14 -5.84
C LEU A 32 14.18 3.58 -5.94
N ALA A 33 14.95 3.37 -4.88
CA ALA A 33 16.35 3.80 -4.83
C ALA A 33 17.30 2.94 -5.67
N CYS A 34 17.01 1.65 -5.86
CA CYS A 34 17.87 0.70 -6.55
C CYS A 34 17.46 0.54 -8.02
N SER A 35 18.29 1.02 -8.95
CA SER A 35 18.07 0.87 -10.40
C SER A 35 18.78 -0.35 -10.98
N HIS A 36 19.00 -1.40 -10.18
CA HIS A 36 19.69 -2.62 -10.59
C HIS A 36 18.66 -3.68 -11.02
N PRO A 37 18.86 -4.39 -12.16
CA PRO A 37 17.90 -5.37 -12.67
C PRO A 37 17.64 -6.53 -11.69
N ALA A 38 18.69 -7.01 -11.00
CA ALA A 38 18.55 -8.04 -9.98
C ALA A 38 17.72 -7.55 -8.77
N ALA A 39 17.88 -6.28 -8.34
CA ALA A 39 17.10 -5.71 -7.27
C ALA A 39 15.62 -5.58 -7.65
N ALA A 40 15.31 -5.14 -8.88
CA ALA A 40 13.95 -5.06 -9.38
C ALA A 40 13.27 -6.45 -9.41
N ALA A 41 13.98 -7.47 -9.88
CA ALA A 41 13.48 -8.85 -9.90
C ALA A 41 13.27 -9.42 -8.50
N LEU A 42 14.20 -9.17 -7.55
CA LEU A 42 14.08 -9.60 -6.15
C LEU A 42 12.92 -8.90 -5.46
N SER A 43 12.71 -7.60 -5.70
CA SER A 43 11.57 -6.86 -5.16
C SER A 43 10.25 -7.40 -5.68
N LEU A 44 10.15 -7.66 -6.98
CA LEU A 44 8.95 -8.23 -7.58
C LEU A 44 8.67 -9.63 -7.01
N ALA A 45 9.68 -10.49 -6.91
CA ALA A 45 9.55 -11.83 -6.35
C ALA A 45 9.18 -11.80 -4.87
N GLY A 46 9.82 -10.94 -4.05
CA GLY A 46 9.50 -10.76 -2.63
C GLY A 46 8.08 -10.24 -2.42
N GLY A 47 7.69 -9.20 -3.17
CA GLY A 47 6.34 -8.64 -3.13
C GLY A 47 5.26 -9.64 -3.55
N THR A 48 5.51 -10.45 -4.60
CA THR A 48 4.58 -11.49 -5.03
C THR A 48 4.44 -12.62 -4.01
N ALA A 49 5.56 -13.09 -3.45
CA ALA A 49 5.56 -14.11 -2.42
C ALA A 49 4.78 -13.63 -1.19
N PHE A 50 5.01 -12.41 -0.75
CA PHE A 50 4.30 -11.80 0.36
C PHE A 50 2.81 -11.59 0.06
N SER A 51 2.46 -11.13 -1.15
CA SER A 51 1.06 -10.96 -1.58
C SER A 51 0.29 -12.28 -1.61
N ILE A 52 0.91 -13.37 -2.08
CA ILE A 52 0.28 -14.71 -2.11
C ILE A 52 0.00 -15.21 -0.69
N LEU A 53 0.93 -15.00 0.24
CA LEU A 53 0.77 -15.41 1.63
C LEU A 53 -0.31 -14.59 2.35
N LEU A 54 -0.34 -13.27 2.12
CA LEU A 54 -1.21 -12.33 2.81
C LEU A 54 -2.65 -12.36 2.26
N ARG A 55 -2.80 -12.25 0.94
CA ARG A 55 -4.10 -12.07 0.24
C ARG A 55 -4.63 -13.35 -0.38
N GLY A 56 -3.75 -14.32 -0.62
CA GLY A 56 -4.06 -15.54 -1.35
C GLY A 56 -3.88 -15.41 -2.86
N GLY A 57 -3.77 -16.58 -3.53
CA GLY A 57 -3.44 -16.62 -4.96
C GLY A 57 -4.46 -15.95 -5.87
N LYS A 58 -5.77 -16.03 -5.56
CA LYS A 58 -6.83 -15.44 -6.39
C LYS A 58 -6.79 -13.92 -6.42
N GLU A 59 -6.61 -13.28 -5.27
CA GLU A 59 -6.53 -11.82 -5.20
C GLU A 59 -5.23 -11.29 -5.78
N THR A 60 -4.13 -12.00 -5.56
CA THR A 60 -2.85 -11.69 -6.20
C THR A 60 -2.97 -11.79 -7.72
N ALA A 61 -3.61 -12.82 -8.26
CA ALA A 61 -3.86 -12.97 -9.70
C ALA A 61 -4.72 -11.81 -10.25
N ASN A 62 -5.69 -11.32 -9.51
CA ASN A 62 -6.47 -10.15 -9.90
C ASN A 62 -5.63 -8.87 -9.94
N THR A 63 -4.68 -8.70 -9.02
CA THR A 63 -3.72 -7.59 -9.05
C THR A 63 -2.85 -7.69 -10.30
N TYR A 64 -2.40 -8.89 -10.67
CA TYR A 64 -1.59 -9.12 -11.88
C TYR A 64 -2.34 -8.85 -13.19
N LYS A 65 -3.66 -9.01 -13.23
CA LYS A 65 -4.46 -8.61 -14.41
C LYS A 65 -4.32 -7.11 -14.74
N PHE A 66 -4.09 -6.29 -13.72
CA PHE A 66 -3.84 -4.86 -13.91
C PHE A 66 -2.34 -4.56 -14.09
N VAL A 67 -1.48 -5.24 -13.35
CA VAL A 67 -0.03 -5.05 -13.38
C VAL A 67 0.56 -5.46 -14.74
N LEU A 68 0.07 -6.56 -15.34
CA LEU A 68 0.61 -7.09 -16.58
C LEU A 68 0.46 -6.14 -17.78
N PRO A 69 -0.73 -5.57 -18.07
CA PRO A 69 -0.84 -4.60 -19.16
C PRO A 69 -0.01 -3.33 -18.89
N MET A 70 0.11 -2.89 -17.63
CA MET A 70 0.95 -1.76 -17.27
C MET A 70 2.44 -2.06 -17.45
N PHE A 71 2.88 -3.26 -17.07
CA PHE A 71 4.23 -3.75 -17.33
C PHE A 71 4.55 -3.72 -18.83
N LEU A 72 3.65 -4.25 -19.64
CA LEU A 72 3.82 -4.35 -21.09
C LEU A 72 3.84 -2.98 -21.77
N LEU A 73 2.98 -2.07 -21.30
CA LEU A 73 2.92 -0.70 -21.78
C LEU A 73 4.25 0.06 -21.52
N ILE A 74 4.85 -0.11 -20.34
CA ILE A 74 6.12 0.53 -20.00
C ILE A 74 7.29 -0.13 -20.71
N ALA A 75 7.32 -1.48 -20.75
CA ALA A 75 8.39 -2.23 -21.39
C ALA A 75 8.50 -1.94 -22.90
N ILE A 76 7.35 -1.73 -23.57
CA ILE A 76 7.30 -1.40 -25.00
C ILE A 76 7.40 0.11 -25.21
N GLY A 77 6.75 0.92 -24.35
CA GLY A 77 6.74 2.37 -24.50
C GLY A 77 8.11 3.00 -24.36
N ASN A 78 8.93 2.50 -23.43
CA ASN A 78 10.25 3.09 -23.18
C ASN A 78 11.17 3.04 -24.43
N PRO A 79 11.37 1.89 -25.12
CA PRO A 79 12.14 1.85 -26.35
C PRO A 79 11.56 2.69 -27.51
N LEU A 80 10.23 2.92 -27.50
CA LEU A 80 9.57 3.73 -28.52
C LEU A 80 9.81 5.25 -28.33
N PHE A 81 9.99 5.71 -27.09
CA PHE A 81 10.17 7.13 -26.77
C PHE A 81 11.63 7.52 -26.48
N SER A 82 12.46 6.58 -26.05
CA SER A 82 13.85 6.83 -25.68
C SER A 82 14.80 6.14 -26.65
N HIS A 83 15.52 6.94 -27.43
CA HIS A 83 16.46 6.47 -28.47
C HIS A 83 17.92 6.65 -28.03
N ARG A 84 18.17 6.72 -26.73
CA ARG A 84 19.50 6.90 -26.13
C ARG A 84 20.15 5.52 -25.99
N GLY A 85 21.29 5.30 -26.62
CA GLY A 85 22.08 4.07 -26.51
C GLY A 85 23.10 3.98 -27.63
N ALA A 86 24.13 3.14 -27.44
CA ALA A 86 25.21 2.96 -28.38
C ALA A 86 25.00 1.74 -29.30
N THR A 87 24.22 0.71 -28.87
CA THR A 87 23.95 -0.51 -29.62
C THR A 87 22.63 -0.43 -30.37
N MET A 88 22.68 -0.16 -31.67
CA MET A 88 21.52 -0.11 -32.55
C MET A 88 21.14 -1.56 -32.96
N LEU A 89 19.86 -1.96 -32.68
CA LEU A 89 19.37 -3.28 -33.07
C LEU A 89 18.61 -3.26 -34.38
N PHE A 90 17.60 -2.42 -34.51
CA PHE A 90 16.80 -2.28 -35.73
C PHE A 90 16.13 -0.90 -35.77
N MET A 91 15.67 -0.52 -36.97
CA MET A 91 15.03 0.74 -37.24
C MET A 91 13.52 0.54 -37.31
N LEU A 92 12.75 1.27 -36.50
CA LEU A 92 11.31 1.25 -36.53
C LEU A 92 10.77 2.69 -36.61
N PHE A 93 9.92 2.98 -37.59
CA PHE A 93 9.35 4.33 -37.82
C PHE A 93 10.43 5.43 -37.93
N ASP A 94 11.52 5.16 -38.68
CA ASP A 94 12.63 6.07 -38.87
C ASP A 94 13.46 6.41 -37.61
N GLN A 95 13.31 5.57 -36.57
CA GLN A 95 14.01 5.72 -35.29
C GLN A 95 14.74 4.43 -34.90
N TRP A 96 15.95 4.60 -34.35
CA TRP A 96 16.79 3.47 -33.93
C TRP A 96 16.38 2.96 -32.56
N ILE A 97 15.95 1.72 -32.47
CA ILE A 97 15.72 1.04 -31.21
C ILE A 97 17.03 0.44 -30.72
N THR A 98 17.43 0.81 -29.50
CA THR A 98 18.68 0.39 -28.88
C THR A 98 18.43 -0.67 -27.82
N LEU A 99 19.40 -1.58 -27.63
CA LEU A 99 19.34 -2.65 -26.64
C LEU A 99 19.26 -2.05 -25.22
N GLU A 100 19.96 -0.96 -24.99
CA GLU A 100 19.97 -0.24 -23.72
C GLU A 100 18.57 0.27 -23.35
N ALA A 101 17.81 0.80 -24.32
CA ALA A 101 16.47 1.28 -24.11
C ALA A 101 15.49 0.15 -23.75
N ILE A 102 15.66 -1.04 -24.36
CA ILE A 102 14.86 -2.23 -24.04
C ILE A 102 15.16 -2.70 -22.61
N CYS A 103 16.44 -2.84 -22.25
CA CYS A 103 16.85 -3.25 -20.93
C CYS A 103 16.36 -2.29 -19.85
N TYR A 104 16.52 -0.98 -20.07
CA TYR A 104 16.03 0.05 -19.15
C TYR A 104 14.50 0.02 -19.03
N GLY A 105 13.79 -0.15 -20.16
CA GLY A 105 12.33 -0.28 -20.17
C GLY A 105 11.84 -1.48 -19.37
N LEU A 106 12.53 -2.60 -19.48
CA LEU A 106 12.19 -3.84 -18.77
C LEU A 106 12.45 -3.71 -17.26
N VAL A 107 13.56 -3.10 -16.85
CA VAL A 107 13.87 -2.83 -15.44
C VAL A 107 12.88 -1.83 -14.85
N SER A 108 12.57 -0.75 -15.55
CA SER A 108 11.58 0.23 -15.12
C SER A 108 10.17 -0.37 -14.99
N ALA A 109 9.78 -1.23 -15.94
CA ALA A 109 8.51 -1.95 -15.88
C ALA A 109 8.46 -2.91 -14.67
N CYS A 110 9.55 -3.65 -14.40
CA CYS A 110 9.68 -4.50 -13.22
C CYS A 110 9.59 -3.72 -11.92
N THR A 111 10.30 -2.59 -11.82
CA THR A 111 10.31 -1.74 -10.62
C THR A 111 8.93 -1.18 -10.34
N LEU A 112 8.24 -0.64 -11.36
CA LEU A 112 6.89 -0.09 -11.16
C LEU A 112 5.89 -1.19 -10.80
N SER A 113 5.98 -2.36 -11.45
CA SER A 113 5.15 -3.52 -11.12
C SER A 113 5.36 -3.99 -9.69
N ALA A 114 6.61 -4.04 -9.21
CA ALA A 114 6.93 -4.37 -7.84
C ALA A 114 6.31 -3.36 -6.85
N ILE A 115 6.42 -2.07 -7.14
CA ILE A 115 5.83 -1.01 -6.31
C ILE A 115 4.31 -1.18 -6.21
N ILE A 116 3.61 -1.45 -7.31
CA ILE A 116 2.15 -1.66 -7.30
C ILE A 116 1.79 -2.86 -6.42
N VAL A 117 2.54 -3.97 -6.51
CA VAL A 117 2.33 -5.14 -5.67
C VAL A 117 2.58 -4.81 -4.19
N TRP A 118 3.64 -4.07 -3.86
CA TRP A 118 3.92 -3.62 -2.49
C TRP A 118 2.83 -2.70 -1.94
N PHE A 119 2.33 -1.76 -2.73
CA PHE A 119 1.19 -0.92 -2.33
C PHE A 119 -0.09 -1.73 -2.11
N ALA A 120 -0.33 -2.76 -2.91
CA ALA A 120 -1.47 -3.65 -2.71
C ALA A 120 -1.37 -4.43 -1.38
N CYS A 121 -0.17 -4.86 -0.99
CA CYS A 121 0.10 -5.46 0.32
C CYS A 121 -0.05 -4.43 1.45
N TYR A 122 0.49 -3.22 1.27
CA TYR A 122 0.37 -2.12 2.23
C TYR A 122 -1.09 -1.81 2.56
N GLN A 123 -1.95 -1.66 1.56
CA GLN A 123 -3.38 -1.37 1.75
C GLN A 123 -4.11 -2.46 2.55
N GLN A 124 -3.67 -3.72 2.46
CA GLN A 124 -4.26 -4.82 3.21
C GLN A 124 -3.83 -4.82 4.68
N VAL A 125 -2.55 -4.53 4.94
CA VAL A 125 -1.97 -4.55 6.29
C VAL A 125 -2.26 -3.27 7.06
N MET A 126 -2.18 -2.12 6.38
CA MET A 126 -2.28 -0.80 6.99
C MET A 126 -3.73 -0.29 6.91
N THR A 127 -4.54 -0.67 7.90
CA THR A 127 -5.92 -0.20 8.02
C THR A 127 -5.95 1.28 8.46
N SER A 128 -7.09 1.94 8.22
CA SER A 128 -7.31 3.33 8.63
C SER A 128 -7.06 3.54 10.12
N ASP A 129 -7.40 2.56 10.96
CA ASP A 129 -7.23 2.64 12.41
C ASP A 129 -5.75 2.63 12.82
N LYS A 130 -4.92 1.81 12.15
CA LYS A 130 -3.47 1.78 12.37
C LYS A 130 -2.80 3.06 11.94
N PHE A 131 -3.22 3.58 10.79
CA PHE A 131 -2.74 4.87 10.30
C PHE A 131 -3.08 6.00 11.27
N LEU A 132 -4.31 6.05 11.74
CA LEU A 132 -4.76 7.01 12.75
C LEU A 132 -4.01 6.89 14.08
N TYR A 133 -3.73 5.67 14.52
CA TYR A 133 -2.91 5.44 15.70
C TYR A 133 -1.51 6.03 15.57
N LEU A 134 -0.88 5.85 14.40
CA LEU A 134 0.48 6.33 14.14
C LEU A 134 0.56 7.86 14.14
N PHE A 135 -0.40 8.53 13.51
CA PHE A 135 -0.45 9.99 13.39
C PHE A 135 -1.17 10.67 14.55
N GLY A 136 -1.91 9.93 15.37
CA GLY A 136 -2.68 10.46 16.49
C GLY A 136 -1.86 11.18 17.56
N ASN A 137 -0.60 10.76 17.75
CA ASN A 137 0.31 11.41 18.68
C ASN A 137 0.94 12.71 18.11
N VAL A 138 1.09 12.80 16.79
CA VAL A 138 1.67 13.98 16.12
C VAL A 138 0.63 15.08 15.94
N ALA A 139 -0.57 14.72 15.58
CA ALA A 139 -1.68 15.66 15.32
C ALA A 139 -2.98 15.17 15.97
N PRO A 140 -3.14 15.29 17.31
CA PRO A 140 -4.25 14.68 18.03
C PRO A 140 -5.63 15.26 17.64
N ASN A 141 -5.71 16.54 17.33
CA ASN A 141 -6.96 17.16 16.90
C ASN A 141 -7.40 16.69 15.51
N THR A 142 -6.45 16.56 14.58
CA THR A 142 -6.71 16.04 13.23
C THR A 142 -7.10 14.56 13.28
N ALA A 143 -6.43 13.77 14.11
CA ALA A 143 -6.76 12.35 14.30
C ALA A 143 -8.18 12.17 14.84
N LEU A 144 -8.60 13.01 15.81
CA LEU A 144 -9.96 13.00 16.31
C LEU A 144 -10.98 13.32 15.20
N LEU A 145 -10.73 14.39 14.44
CA LEU A 145 -11.61 14.81 13.36
C LEU A 145 -11.77 13.72 12.30
N ILE A 146 -10.66 13.07 11.90
CA ILE A 146 -10.69 11.96 10.95
C ILE A 146 -11.44 10.75 11.55
N THR A 147 -11.22 10.41 12.82
CA THR A 147 -11.92 9.30 13.47
C THR A 147 -13.43 9.54 13.51
N MET A 148 -13.84 10.77 13.83
CA MET A 148 -15.26 11.15 13.81
C MET A 148 -15.85 11.07 12.41
N THR A 149 -15.14 11.58 11.38
CA THR A 149 -15.61 11.54 10.00
C THR A 149 -15.72 10.10 9.49
N LEU A 150 -14.73 9.24 9.74
CA LEU A 150 -14.78 7.82 9.34
C LEU A 150 -15.95 7.08 10.00
N ARG A 151 -16.25 7.38 11.27
CA ARG A 151 -17.41 6.83 11.97
C ARG A 151 -18.74 7.38 11.41
N PHE A 152 -18.73 8.62 10.92
CA PHE A 152 -19.92 9.29 10.41
C PHE A 152 -20.33 8.78 9.01
N ILE A 153 -19.37 8.33 8.18
CA ILE A 153 -19.64 7.83 6.82
C ILE A 153 -20.67 6.68 6.78
N PRO A 154 -20.57 5.61 7.61
CA PRO A 154 -21.59 4.56 7.64
C PRO A 154 -22.97 5.05 8.06
N LYS A 155 -23.02 5.98 9.04
CA LYS A 155 -24.27 6.62 9.47
C LYS A 155 -24.90 7.41 8.33
N LEU A 156 -24.14 8.28 7.66
CA LEU A 156 -24.62 9.05 6.50
C LEU A 156 -25.15 8.17 5.37
N LYS A 157 -24.48 7.04 5.10
CA LYS A 157 -24.96 6.08 4.08
C LYS A 157 -26.31 5.49 4.45
N LYS A 158 -26.53 5.17 5.73
CA LYS A 158 -27.80 4.66 6.23
C LYS A 158 -28.89 5.74 6.14
N ASP A 159 -28.61 6.92 6.67
CA ASP A 159 -29.55 8.06 6.65
C ASP A 159 -29.95 8.43 5.20
N ALA A 160 -28.98 8.43 4.28
CA ALA A 160 -29.25 8.65 2.86
C ALA A 160 -30.15 7.57 2.23
N ALA A 161 -29.99 6.31 2.63
CA ALA A 161 -30.84 5.23 2.17
C ALA A 161 -32.26 5.34 2.73
N ASP A 162 -32.39 5.70 4.01
CA ASP A 162 -33.68 5.89 4.69
C ASP A 162 -34.46 7.08 4.07
N ILE A 163 -33.78 8.23 3.84
CA ILE A 163 -34.37 9.39 3.14
C ILE A 163 -34.80 9.00 1.71
N ALA A 164 -33.97 8.21 0.99
CA ALA A 164 -34.31 7.77 -0.35
C ALA A 164 -35.54 6.85 -0.38
N ALA A 165 -35.68 5.97 0.60
CA ALA A 165 -36.85 5.12 0.77
C ALA A 165 -38.11 5.94 1.05
N ALA A 166 -38.05 6.87 2.01
CA ALA A 166 -39.14 7.75 2.35
C ALA A 166 -39.59 8.61 1.15
N GLU A 167 -38.66 9.21 0.42
CA GLU A 167 -38.97 10.00 -0.77
C GLU A 167 -39.63 9.16 -1.87
N THR A 168 -39.17 7.91 -2.04
CA THR A 168 -39.74 7.01 -3.04
C THR A 168 -41.18 6.61 -2.70
N MET A 169 -41.50 6.49 -1.41
CA MET A 169 -42.86 6.22 -0.95
C MET A 169 -43.79 7.43 -1.18
N LEU A 170 -43.28 8.65 -0.99
CA LEU A 170 -44.08 9.87 -1.15
C LEU A 170 -44.25 10.28 -2.61
N ASN A 171 -43.20 10.25 -3.40
CA ASN A 171 -43.17 10.82 -4.76
C ASN A 171 -43.04 9.78 -5.87
N GLY A 172 -42.98 8.49 -5.55
CA GLY A 172 -42.71 7.42 -6.51
C GLY A 172 -41.27 7.45 -7.05
N LYS A 173 -40.97 6.50 -7.94
CA LYS A 173 -39.64 6.40 -8.56
C LYS A 173 -39.49 7.45 -9.68
N PRO A 174 -38.42 8.29 -9.67
CA PRO A 174 -38.19 9.28 -10.70
C PRO A 174 -37.86 8.60 -12.05
N GLN A 175 -38.61 8.94 -13.08
CA GLN A 175 -38.45 8.32 -14.43
C GLN A 175 -37.52 9.11 -15.33
N ARG A 176 -37.54 10.45 -15.28
CA ARG A 176 -36.75 11.34 -16.13
C ARG A 176 -35.44 11.74 -15.43
N LEU A 177 -34.39 12.03 -16.19
CA LEU A 177 -33.09 12.48 -15.66
C LEU A 177 -33.21 13.76 -14.81
N THR A 178 -34.03 14.71 -15.24
CA THR A 178 -34.30 15.97 -14.51
C THR A 178 -34.96 15.69 -13.15
N GLN A 179 -35.90 14.74 -13.09
CA GLN A 179 -36.56 14.32 -11.86
C GLN A 179 -35.58 13.58 -10.93
N LYS A 180 -34.66 12.75 -11.49
CA LYS A 180 -33.62 12.09 -10.72
C LYS A 180 -32.67 13.10 -10.07
N LEU A 181 -32.24 14.13 -10.83
CA LEU A 181 -31.38 15.17 -10.31
C LEU A 181 -32.08 15.99 -9.22
N GLY A 182 -33.34 16.38 -9.42
CA GLY A 182 -34.15 17.04 -8.41
C GLY A 182 -34.34 16.22 -7.13
N ALA A 183 -34.55 14.91 -7.25
CA ALA A 183 -34.65 13.99 -6.13
C ALA A 183 -33.31 13.93 -5.36
N VAL A 184 -32.18 13.82 -6.04
CA VAL A 184 -30.85 13.82 -5.41
C VAL A 184 -30.59 15.13 -4.64
N MET A 185 -30.96 16.28 -5.23
CA MET A 185 -30.78 17.57 -4.56
C MET A 185 -31.63 17.72 -3.29
N ARG A 186 -32.91 17.27 -3.34
CA ARG A 186 -33.76 17.24 -2.14
C ARG A 186 -33.20 16.34 -1.04
N ARG A 187 -32.78 15.11 -1.39
CA ARG A 187 -32.14 14.17 -0.45
C ARG A 187 -30.89 14.77 0.18
N LEU A 188 -30.04 15.41 -0.64
CA LEU A 188 -28.81 16.06 -0.17
C LEU A 188 -29.13 17.21 0.80
N SER A 189 -30.15 18.03 0.49
CA SER A 189 -30.57 19.13 1.39
C SER A 189 -31.04 18.61 2.74
N VAL A 190 -31.89 17.57 2.77
CA VAL A 190 -32.37 16.96 4.02
C VAL A 190 -31.19 16.33 4.79
N LEU A 191 -30.32 15.60 4.09
CA LEU A 191 -29.15 14.97 4.70
C LEU A 191 -28.20 15.99 5.32
N LEU A 192 -27.97 17.12 4.64
CA LEU A 192 -27.15 18.21 5.18
C LEU A 192 -27.76 18.82 6.44
N THR A 193 -29.07 19.11 6.44
CA THR A 193 -29.76 19.66 7.61
C THR A 193 -29.65 18.72 8.81
N MET A 194 -29.97 17.43 8.64
CA MET A 194 -29.83 16.41 9.68
C MET A 194 -28.38 16.27 10.17
N SER A 195 -27.41 16.37 9.25
CA SER A 195 -26.00 16.28 9.60
C SER A 195 -25.51 17.46 10.42
N MET A 196 -25.98 18.68 10.11
CA MET A 196 -25.64 19.88 10.88
C MET A 196 -26.25 19.83 12.28
N GLU A 197 -27.48 19.39 12.42
CA GLU A 197 -28.14 19.18 13.71
C GLU A 197 -27.38 18.15 14.56
N ALA A 198 -27.06 16.98 14.00
CA ALA A 198 -26.28 15.94 14.65
C ALA A 198 -24.87 16.42 15.04
N ALA A 199 -24.27 17.33 14.27
CA ALA A 199 -22.95 17.91 14.60
C ALA A 199 -23.02 18.81 15.83
N VAL A 200 -24.07 19.64 15.96
CA VAL A 200 -24.28 20.49 17.13
C VAL A 200 -24.54 19.64 18.39
N GLU A 201 -25.43 18.65 18.32
CA GLU A 201 -25.67 17.70 19.41
C GLU A 201 -24.40 16.97 19.85
N THR A 202 -23.59 16.56 18.90
CA THR A 202 -22.29 15.90 19.16
C THR A 202 -21.35 16.87 19.90
N ALA A 203 -21.27 18.12 19.46
CA ALA A 203 -20.43 19.13 20.08
C ALA A 203 -20.85 19.42 21.52
N ASP A 204 -22.16 19.54 21.78
CA ASP A 204 -22.71 19.76 23.11
C ASP A 204 -22.47 18.55 24.04
N SER A 205 -22.66 17.34 23.50
CA SER A 205 -22.33 16.10 24.22
C SER A 205 -20.86 16.03 24.60
N MET A 206 -19.94 16.45 23.69
CA MET A 206 -18.52 16.51 23.98
C MET A 206 -18.18 17.53 25.06
N ARG A 207 -18.78 18.73 25.04
CA ARG A 207 -18.61 19.74 26.08
C ARG A 207 -19.10 19.23 27.42
N ALA A 208 -20.27 18.60 27.49
CA ALA A 208 -20.82 18.02 28.69
C ALA A 208 -19.90 16.92 29.30
N ARG A 209 -19.08 16.25 28.47
CA ARG A 209 -18.07 15.28 28.92
C ARG A 209 -16.72 15.90 29.29
N GLY A 210 -16.63 17.25 29.36
CA GLY A 210 -15.38 17.94 29.72
C GLY A 210 -14.34 18.02 28.61
N TYR A 211 -14.75 17.91 27.33
CA TYR A 211 -13.82 18.05 26.22
C TYR A 211 -13.19 19.44 26.19
N GLY A 212 -11.88 19.52 26.30
CA GLY A 212 -11.10 20.76 26.29
C GLY A 212 -10.68 21.26 27.67
N GLU A 213 -11.22 20.72 28.79
CA GLU A 213 -10.92 21.18 30.17
C GLU A 213 -9.65 20.52 30.74
N ALA A 214 -9.34 19.29 30.37
CA ALA A 214 -8.20 18.54 30.90
C ALA A 214 -7.23 18.09 29.81
N ARG A 215 -6.01 17.72 30.24
CA ARG A 215 -5.00 17.14 29.36
C ARG A 215 -5.54 15.80 28.79
N ARG A 216 -5.47 15.69 27.49
CA ARG A 216 -6.01 14.56 26.74
C ARG A 216 -5.29 13.26 27.07
N THR A 217 -6.04 12.21 27.36
CA THR A 217 -5.52 10.84 27.48
C THR A 217 -5.89 10.06 26.22
N THR A 218 -4.94 9.26 25.70
CA THR A 218 -5.16 8.39 24.54
C THR A 218 -5.21 6.94 25.00
N PHE A 219 -6.23 6.21 24.54
CA PHE A 219 -6.29 4.77 24.76
C PHE A 219 -5.41 4.06 23.74
N HIS A 220 -4.37 3.36 24.23
CA HIS A 220 -3.45 2.63 23.38
C HIS A 220 -3.95 1.21 23.12
N LEU A 221 -4.45 0.94 21.91
CA LEU A 221 -4.87 -0.40 21.47
C LEU A 221 -3.67 -1.31 21.17
N PHE A 222 -2.56 -0.74 20.74
CA PHE A 222 -1.38 -1.50 20.31
C PHE A 222 -0.29 -1.41 21.37
N ARG A 223 0.22 -2.56 21.81
CA ARG A 223 1.37 -2.64 22.71
C ARG A 223 2.63 -2.87 21.91
N PHE A 224 3.68 -2.13 22.24
CA PHE A 224 5.00 -2.33 21.65
C PHE A 224 5.70 -3.46 22.39
N ASP A 225 5.73 -4.64 21.79
CA ASP A 225 6.33 -5.83 22.39
C ASP A 225 7.81 -5.97 21.97
N THR A 226 8.60 -6.74 22.74
CA THR A 226 10.02 -7.02 22.45
C THR A 226 10.23 -7.64 21.08
N ARG A 227 9.29 -8.46 20.60
CA ARG A 227 9.27 -9.01 19.23
C ARG A 227 9.17 -7.91 18.18
N SER A 228 8.26 -6.96 18.39
CA SER A 228 8.08 -5.79 17.51
C SER A 228 9.35 -4.93 17.48
N ALA A 229 10.02 -4.75 18.63
CA ALA A 229 11.29 -4.03 18.73
C ALA A 229 12.41 -4.74 17.94
N ALA A 230 12.53 -6.05 18.05
CA ALA A 230 13.53 -6.84 17.32
C ALA A 230 13.32 -6.77 15.79
N ILE A 231 12.07 -6.89 15.33
CA ILE A 231 11.75 -6.78 13.89
C ILE A 231 12.03 -5.35 13.39
N MET A 232 11.66 -4.32 14.16
CA MET A 232 11.97 -2.93 13.84
C MET A 232 13.47 -2.69 13.69
N ALA A 233 14.27 -3.17 14.67
CA ALA A 233 15.71 -3.05 14.63
C ALA A 233 16.33 -3.78 13.43
N ALA A 234 15.83 -4.96 13.10
CA ALA A 234 16.28 -5.71 11.93
C ALA A 234 15.94 -5.00 10.61
N VAL A 235 14.72 -4.45 10.47
CA VAL A 235 14.33 -3.67 9.28
C VAL A 235 15.21 -2.44 9.13
N LEU A 236 15.38 -1.67 10.21
CA LEU A 236 16.17 -0.44 10.17
C LEU A 236 17.67 -0.71 9.91
N SER A 237 18.26 -1.74 10.52
CA SER A 237 19.65 -2.10 10.27
C SER A 237 19.90 -2.56 8.84
N LEU A 238 19.04 -3.43 8.30
CA LEU A 238 19.15 -3.87 6.91
C LEU A 238 18.92 -2.72 5.92
N ALA A 239 17.94 -1.86 6.18
CA ALA A 239 17.69 -0.68 5.36
C ALA A 239 18.88 0.29 5.41
N ALA A 240 19.52 0.48 6.57
CA ALA A 240 20.71 1.30 6.72
C ALA A 240 21.90 0.72 5.92
N VAL A 241 22.10 -0.60 5.92
CA VAL A 241 23.13 -1.26 5.09
C VAL A 241 22.86 -1.03 3.61
N CYS A 242 21.61 -1.19 3.16
CA CYS A 242 21.23 -0.95 1.76
C CYS A 242 21.42 0.52 1.35
N THR A 243 21.03 1.47 2.21
CA THR A 243 21.20 2.91 1.93
C THR A 243 22.68 3.31 1.94
N ALA A 244 23.47 2.78 2.86
CA ALA A 244 24.92 2.98 2.88
C ALA A 244 25.56 2.41 1.60
N GLY A 245 25.26 1.18 1.23
CA GLY A 245 25.73 0.59 -0.02
C GLY A 245 25.35 1.45 -1.25
N ARG A 246 24.18 2.04 -1.25
CA ARG A 246 23.74 2.95 -2.32
C ARG A 246 24.58 4.24 -2.36
N ILE A 247 24.95 4.80 -1.21
CA ILE A 247 25.81 6.00 -1.12
C ILE A 247 27.22 5.71 -1.64
N TYR A 248 27.75 4.49 -1.40
CA TYR A 248 29.02 4.03 -1.94
C TYR A 248 28.98 3.67 -3.44
N GLY A 249 27.82 3.82 -4.11
CA GLY A 249 27.66 3.59 -5.54
C GLY A 249 27.23 2.17 -5.92
N TYR A 250 27.12 1.25 -4.96
CA TYR A 250 26.63 -0.10 -5.22
C TYR A 250 25.12 -0.09 -5.56
N GLY A 251 24.69 -1.00 -6.43
CA GLY A 251 23.26 -1.14 -6.78
C GLY A 251 22.75 -0.05 -7.74
N TYR A 252 23.63 0.71 -8.36
CA TYR A 252 23.31 1.61 -9.46
C TYR A 252 23.89 1.07 -10.75
N MET A 253 23.06 0.92 -11.75
CA MET A 253 23.47 0.52 -13.07
C MET A 253 23.14 1.65 -14.04
N GLU A 254 24.16 2.19 -14.69
CA GLU A 254 23.99 3.16 -15.77
C GLU A 254 23.69 2.41 -17.06
N PHE A 255 22.51 2.64 -17.60
CA PHE A 255 22.09 2.02 -18.86
C PHE A 255 22.54 2.84 -20.09
N TYR A 256 22.88 4.11 -19.90
CA TYR A 256 23.25 5.04 -20.97
C TYR A 256 24.63 5.63 -20.72
N PRO A 257 25.51 5.82 -21.74
CA PRO A 257 25.34 5.44 -23.16
C PRO A 257 25.61 3.97 -23.47
N ARG A 258 26.19 3.22 -22.52
CA ARG A 258 26.50 1.77 -22.62
C ARG A 258 26.14 1.10 -21.30
N ILE A 259 25.72 -0.16 -21.40
CA ILE A 259 25.48 -0.99 -20.22
C ILE A 259 26.85 -1.32 -19.61
N TYR A 260 27.16 -0.74 -18.45
CA TYR A 260 28.34 -1.15 -17.68
C TYR A 260 28.05 -2.49 -17.01
N ALA A 261 29.08 -3.38 -17.04
CA ALA A 261 28.95 -4.71 -16.44
C ALA A 261 28.62 -4.62 -14.96
N LEU A 262 27.87 -5.61 -14.48
CA LEU A 262 27.59 -5.73 -13.06
C LEU A 262 28.92 -5.71 -12.26
N ASP A 263 29.07 -4.74 -11.37
CA ASP A 263 30.12 -4.81 -10.36
C ASP A 263 29.79 -5.97 -9.41
N THR A 264 30.48 -7.10 -9.64
CA THR A 264 30.40 -8.30 -8.80
C THR A 264 31.30 -8.22 -7.57
N ASP A 265 31.61 -7.01 -7.12
CA ASP A 265 32.37 -6.80 -5.89
C ASP A 265 31.63 -7.37 -4.69
N ALA A 266 32.40 -7.85 -3.72
CA ALA A 266 31.87 -8.41 -2.48
C ALA A 266 30.91 -7.44 -1.76
N GLY A 267 31.13 -6.12 -1.88
CA GLY A 267 30.24 -5.08 -1.36
C GLY A 267 28.88 -5.04 -2.05
N GLY A 268 28.85 -5.15 -3.36
CA GLY A 268 27.61 -5.21 -4.16
C GLY A 268 26.81 -6.48 -3.85
N ALA A 269 27.48 -7.63 -3.73
CA ALA A 269 26.84 -8.89 -3.32
C ALA A 269 26.24 -8.82 -1.92
N ALA A 270 26.95 -8.23 -0.95
CA ALA A 270 26.46 -8.05 0.42
C ALA A 270 25.24 -7.11 0.46
N MET A 271 25.25 -6.02 -0.32
CA MET A 271 24.11 -5.11 -0.45
C MET A 271 22.89 -5.82 -1.04
N LEU A 272 23.05 -6.60 -2.12
CA LEU A 272 21.97 -7.36 -2.75
C LEU A 272 21.41 -8.44 -1.81
N ALA A 273 22.28 -9.09 -1.02
CA ALA A 273 21.83 -10.04 0.01
C ALA A 273 21.01 -9.35 1.12
N ALA A 274 21.46 -8.20 1.62
CA ALA A 274 20.70 -7.42 2.58
C ALA A 274 19.38 -6.93 2.00
N TYR A 275 19.38 -6.50 0.73
CA TYR A 275 18.17 -6.11 0.02
C TYR A 275 17.18 -7.27 -0.10
N ALA A 276 17.65 -8.45 -0.53
CA ALA A 276 16.83 -9.65 -0.58
C ALA A 276 16.25 -10.02 0.79
N ALA A 277 17.08 -9.92 1.85
CA ALA A 277 16.62 -10.17 3.22
C ALA A 277 15.47 -9.25 3.63
N VAL A 278 15.50 -7.95 3.29
CA VAL A 278 14.39 -7.02 3.54
C VAL A 278 13.15 -7.43 2.75
N MET A 279 13.29 -7.72 1.45
CA MET A 279 12.16 -8.04 0.58
C MET A 279 11.45 -9.35 0.97
N PHE A 280 12.19 -10.36 1.41
CA PHE A 280 11.63 -11.65 1.82
C PHE A 280 11.27 -11.72 3.29
N MET A 281 11.69 -10.76 4.13
CA MET A 281 11.47 -10.78 5.59
C MET A 281 9.98 -10.89 5.95
N GLY A 282 9.10 -10.12 5.29
CA GLY A 282 7.66 -10.19 5.50
C GLY A 282 7.08 -11.57 5.17
N ALA A 283 7.50 -12.15 4.06
CA ALA A 283 7.08 -13.50 3.65
C ALA A 283 7.59 -14.59 4.62
N ILE A 284 8.82 -14.47 5.09
CA ILE A 284 9.42 -15.42 6.04
C ILE A 284 8.70 -15.37 7.39
N LEU A 285 8.36 -14.18 7.89
CA LEU A 285 7.62 -14.02 9.14
C LEU A 285 6.24 -14.65 9.05
N GLU A 286 5.53 -14.43 7.95
CA GLU A 286 4.19 -15.00 7.73
C GLU A 286 4.24 -16.52 7.56
N MET A 287 5.27 -17.05 6.87
CA MET A 287 5.46 -18.50 6.72
C MET A 287 5.78 -19.19 8.05
N LYS A 288 6.64 -18.60 8.88
CA LYS A 288 6.96 -19.16 10.21
C LYS A 288 5.73 -19.28 11.07
N GLU A 289 4.90 -18.25 11.11
CA GLU A 289 3.68 -18.26 11.92
C GLU A 289 2.66 -19.25 11.33
N ALA A 290 2.49 -19.29 10.03
CA ALA A 290 1.63 -20.28 9.38
C ALA A 290 2.09 -21.73 9.66
N ALA A 291 3.38 -21.97 9.79
CA ALA A 291 3.93 -23.27 10.18
C ALA A 291 3.62 -23.60 11.65
N VAL A 292 3.74 -22.64 12.55
CA VAL A 292 3.39 -22.80 13.97
C VAL A 292 1.90 -23.11 14.14
N TRP A 293 1.01 -22.40 13.45
CA TRP A 293 -0.43 -22.66 13.50
C TRP A 293 -0.80 -24.06 12.99
N ARG A 294 -0.11 -24.53 11.93
CA ARG A 294 -0.28 -25.91 11.44
C ARG A 294 0.17 -26.96 12.45
N SER A 295 1.28 -26.72 13.15
CA SER A 295 1.80 -27.63 14.17
C SER A 295 0.91 -27.71 15.42
N CYS A 296 0.17 -26.63 15.72
CA CYS A 296 -0.78 -26.57 16.84
C CYS A 296 -2.17 -27.16 16.53
N GLY A 297 -2.41 -27.66 15.31
CA GLY A 297 -3.68 -28.32 14.92
C GLY A 297 -4.89 -27.38 14.83
N LEU A 298 -4.66 -26.04 14.77
CA LEU A 298 -5.71 -25.01 14.75
C LEU A 298 -6.11 -24.57 13.32
N THR A 299 -5.82 -25.41 12.32
CA THR A 299 -6.26 -25.18 10.94
C THR A 299 -7.42 -26.11 10.63
N GLU A 300 -8.65 -25.69 10.88
CA GLU A 300 -9.84 -26.13 10.17
C GLU A 300 -10.24 -25.09 9.11
#